data_fafa9ef8d4f0f74d623a0d803c6e60b8
#
_entry.id   fafa9ef8d4f0f74d623a0d803c6e60b8
#
_cell.length_a   1.000
_cell.length_b   1.000
_cell.length_c   1.000
_cell.angle_alpha   90.00
_cell.angle_beta   90.00
_cell.angle_gamma   90.00
#
_symmetry.space_group_name_H-M   'P 1'
#
loop_
_entity.id
_entity.type
_entity.pdbx_description
1 polymer ?
#
loop_
_entity_poly.entity_id
_entity_poly.type
_entity_poly.pdbx_seq_one_letter_code
_entity_poly.pdbx_strand_id
1 'polypeptide(L)'
;MIYKSYFLENNINSLNEKITLFYGENLGLKNDLKGKIIYNNKNSEILRFTQEELTKNNRALINEIQNISLFEKSKIFFIENVNDKLLDLIQETESIISDRKIFLFADILDKKSKLRSYMEKSKNCACVPCYE
;
A
#
# COMPACT_ATOMS: atom_id res chain seq x y z
N MET A 1 -5.71 -5.96 9.84
CA MET A 1 -5.90 -7.33 9.29
C MET A 1 -4.59 -7.87 8.76
N ILE A 2 -4.20 -9.05 9.21
CA ILE A 2 -2.95 -9.67 8.75
C ILE A 2 -3.29 -10.79 7.78
N TYR A 3 -2.71 -10.74 6.58
CA TYR A 3 -2.85 -11.78 5.58
C TYR A 3 -1.56 -12.57 5.44
N LYS A 4 -1.68 -13.88 5.34
CA LYS A 4 -0.53 -14.73 5.01
C LYS A 4 -0.20 -14.59 3.52
N SER A 5 1.08 -14.42 3.22
CA SER A 5 1.51 -14.22 1.82
C SER A 5 1.13 -15.41 0.93
N TYR A 6 1.26 -16.63 1.41
CA TYR A 6 0.93 -17.82 0.59
C TYR A 6 -0.55 -17.88 0.23
N PHE A 7 -1.43 -17.34 1.10
CA PHE A 7 -2.86 -17.25 0.78
C PHE A 7 -3.08 -16.30 -0.38
N LEU A 8 -2.40 -15.14 -0.37
CA LEU A 8 -2.58 -14.11 -1.39
C LEU A 8 -1.99 -14.50 -2.74
N GLU A 9 -1.03 -15.43 -2.78
CA GLU A 9 -0.47 -15.89 -4.05
C GLU A 9 -1.54 -16.39 -5.00
N ASN A 10 -2.61 -16.99 -4.47
CA ASN A 10 -3.72 -17.51 -5.26
C ASN A 10 -5.04 -16.77 -5.00
N ASN A 11 -5.04 -15.75 -4.14
CA ASN A 11 -6.26 -15.07 -3.71
C ASN A 11 -6.04 -13.56 -3.57
N ILE A 12 -5.32 -12.96 -4.51
CA ILE A 12 -4.95 -11.54 -4.39
C ILE A 12 -6.19 -10.63 -4.33
N ASN A 13 -7.29 -11.05 -4.96
CA ASN A 13 -8.53 -10.28 -4.94
C ASN A 13 -9.22 -10.28 -3.58
N SER A 14 -8.73 -11.08 -2.63
CA SER A 14 -9.25 -11.07 -1.26
C SER A 14 -8.80 -9.85 -0.47
N LEU A 15 -7.82 -9.09 -0.97
CA LEU A 15 -7.40 -7.84 -0.35
C LEU A 15 -8.44 -6.76 -0.62
N ASN A 16 -9.27 -6.48 0.38
CA ASN A 16 -10.35 -5.50 0.28
C ASN A 16 -10.07 -4.21 1.04
N GLU A 17 -9.02 -4.19 1.86
CA GLU A 17 -8.67 -3.02 2.65
C GLU A 17 -8.17 -1.89 1.74
N LYS A 18 -8.35 -0.66 2.20
CA LYS A 18 -7.99 0.53 1.42
C LYS A 18 -6.48 0.72 1.32
N ILE A 19 -5.75 0.33 2.36
CA ILE A 19 -4.30 0.49 2.41
C ILE A 19 -3.69 -0.84 2.86
N THR A 20 -2.74 -1.35 2.08
CA THR A 20 -2.06 -2.63 2.37
C THR A 20 -0.56 -2.42 2.46
N LEU A 21 0.07 -2.97 3.50
CA LEU A 21 1.51 -2.92 3.70
C LEU A 21 2.12 -4.30 3.45
N PHE A 22 3.05 -4.36 2.51
CA PHE A 22 3.89 -5.53 2.27
C PHE A 22 5.27 -5.25 2.83
N TYR A 23 5.74 -6.07 3.76
CA TYR A 23 7.04 -5.84 4.40
C TYR A 23 7.78 -7.16 4.59
N GLY A 24 9.08 -7.09 4.80
CA GLY A 24 9.93 -8.26 4.98
C GLY A 24 11.06 -8.28 3.97
N GLU A 25 11.97 -9.24 4.13
CA GLU A 25 13.18 -9.31 3.30
C GLU A 25 12.96 -10.00 1.95
N ASN A 26 11.84 -10.66 1.74
CA ASN A 26 11.63 -11.44 0.51
C ASN A 26 11.18 -10.55 -0.65
N LEU A 27 12.16 -10.00 -1.35
CA LEU A 27 11.91 -9.09 -2.48
C LEU A 27 11.18 -9.81 -3.62
N GLY A 28 11.55 -11.05 -3.92
CA GLY A 28 10.90 -11.82 -4.97
C GLY A 28 9.41 -11.99 -4.72
N LEU A 29 9.04 -12.32 -3.49
CA LEU A 29 7.63 -12.47 -3.13
C LEU A 29 6.88 -11.15 -3.21
N LYS A 30 7.47 -10.06 -2.73
CA LYS A 30 6.85 -8.74 -2.83
C LYS A 30 6.61 -8.35 -4.29
N ASN A 31 7.58 -8.61 -5.16
CA ASN A 31 7.44 -8.33 -6.60
C ASN A 31 6.38 -9.21 -7.26
N ASP A 32 6.28 -10.48 -6.87
CA ASP A 32 5.24 -11.38 -7.38
C ASP A 32 3.84 -10.87 -7.03
N LEU A 33 3.65 -10.47 -5.79
CA LEU A 33 2.34 -9.96 -5.34
C LEU A 33 2.02 -8.64 -6.03
N LYS A 34 3.01 -7.77 -6.20
CA LYS A 34 2.84 -6.52 -6.95
C LYS A 34 2.40 -6.81 -8.39
N GLY A 35 3.03 -7.77 -9.04
CA GLY A 35 2.66 -8.16 -10.40
C GLY A 35 1.22 -8.66 -10.50
N LYS A 36 0.77 -9.43 -9.51
CA LYS A 36 -0.61 -9.93 -9.48
C LYS A 36 -1.62 -8.77 -9.29
N ILE A 37 -1.28 -7.80 -8.47
CA ILE A 37 -2.11 -6.62 -8.28
C ILE A 37 -2.23 -5.84 -9.60
N ILE A 38 -1.12 -5.62 -10.28
CA ILE A 38 -1.10 -4.92 -11.57
C ILE A 38 -1.95 -5.68 -12.59
N TYR A 39 -1.77 -6.98 -12.67
CA TYR A 39 -2.50 -7.82 -13.62
C TYR A 39 -4.01 -7.71 -13.42
N ASN A 40 -4.46 -7.71 -12.15
CA ASN A 40 -5.89 -7.67 -11.83
C ASN A 40 -6.49 -6.26 -11.91
N ASN A 41 -5.67 -5.25 -12.21
CA ASN A 41 -6.11 -3.86 -12.26
C ASN A 41 -5.66 -3.17 -13.55
N LYS A 42 -5.74 -3.88 -14.67
CA LYS A 42 -5.28 -3.38 -15.98
C LYS A 42 -5.98 -2.11 -16.43
N ASN A 43 -7.23 -1.93 -16.00
CA ASN A 43 -8.02 -0.76 -16.41
C ASN A 43 -7.88 0.40 -15.44
N SER A 44 -7.04 0.27 -14.41
CA SER A 44 -6.80 1.31 -13.43
C SER A 44 -5.56 2.12 -13.81
N GLU A 45 -5.57 3.39 -13.44
CA GLU A 45 -4.35 4.21 -13.50
C GLU A 45 -3.47 3.85 -12.31
N ILE A 46 -2.20 3.55 -12.58
CA ILE A 46 -1.24 3.19 -11.53
C ILE A 46 -0.28 4.35 -11.32
N LEU A 47 -0.28 4.90 -10.11
CA LEU A 47 0.60 5.99 -9.72
C LEU A 47 1.65 5.45 -8.76
N ARG A 48 2.90 5.81 -8.98
CA ARG A 48 4.05 5.29 -8.22
C ARG A 48 4.78 6.41 -7.52
N PHE A 49 5.01 6.24 -6.24
CA PHE A 49 5.78 7.17 -5.43
C PHE A 49 6.81 6.41 -4.61
N THR A 50 7.90 7.08 -4.25
CA THR A 50 8.77 6.62 -3.18
C THR A 50 8.47 7.44 -1.93
N GLN A 51 8.81 6.90 -0.76
CA GLN A 51 8.66 7.67 0.48
C GLN A 51 9.48 8.95 0.42
N GLU A 52 10.67 8.91 -0.20
CA GLU A 52 11.51 10.09 -0.33
C GLU A 52 10.80 11.21 -1.08
N GLU A 53 10.15 10.88 -2.21
CA GLU A 53 9.37 11.88 -2.96
C GLU A 53 8.26 12.48 -2.11
N LEU A 54 7.56 11.67 -1.33
CA LEU A 54 6.46 12.13 -0.47
C LEU A 54 6.95 12.91 0.73
N THR A 55 8.17 12.64 1.21
CA THR A 55 8.79 13.43 2.27
C THR A 55 9.09 14.86 1.78
N LYS A 56 9.51 14.98 0.52
CA LYS A 56 9.79 16.28 -0.09
C LYS A 56 8.53 17.04 -0.48
N ASN A 57 7.46 16.31 -0.83
CA ASN A 57 6.18 16.92 -1.22
C ASN A 57 5.05 16.06 -0.69
N ASN A 58 4.68 16.30 0.57
CA ASN A 58 3.67 15.47 1.24
C ASN A 58 2.25 15.70 0.73
N ARG A 59 2.03 16.76 -0.04
CA ARG A 59 0.71 16.99 -0.64
C ARG A 59 0.51 16.25 -1.97
N ALA A 60 1.57 15.72 -2.57
CA ALA A 60 1.47 15.05 -3.86
C ALA A 60 0.49 13.87 -3.82
N LEU A 61 0.58 13.04 -2.80
CA LEU A 61 -0.32 11.88 -2.65
C LEU A 61 -1.76 12.34 -2.38
N ILE A 62 -1.93 13.27 -1.46
CA ILE A 62 -3.26 13.78 -1.09
C ILE A 62 -3.94 14.42 -2.31
N ASN A 63 -3.20 15.21 -3.07
CA ASN A 63 -3.73 15.86 -4.26
C ASN A 63 -4.21 14.84 -5.29
N GLU A 64 -3.45 13.76 -5.51
CA GLU A 64 -3.83 12.72 -6.46
C GLU A 64 -5.05 11.94 -5.97
N ILE A 65 -5.17 11.69 -4.68
CA ILE A 65 -6.32 11.00 -4.11
C ILE A 65 -7.60 11.84 -4.28
N GLN A 66 -7.49 13.14 -4.07
CA GLN A 66 -8.63 14.05 -4.14
C GLN A 66 -8.97 14.48 -5.58
N ASN A 67 -8.06 14.23 -6.51
CA ASN A 67 -8.24 14.64 -7.91
C ASN A 67 -9.23 13.70 -8.60
N ILE A 68 -10.30 14.27 -9.17
CA ILE A 68 -11.30 13.51 -9.89
C ILE A 68 -10.82 13.34 -11.32
N SER A 69 -10.66 12.07 -11.76
CA SER A 69 -10.28 11.78 -13.13
C SER A 69 -11.43 12.10 -14.07
N LEU A 70 -11.17 12.86 -15.14
CA LEU A 70 -12.14 13.14 -16.17
C LEU A 70 -12.58 11.87 -16.91
N PHE A 71 -11.78 10.82 -16.85
CA PHE A 71 -12.05 9.57 -17.55
C PHE A 71 -12.61 8.48 -16.61
N GLU A 72 -12.92 8.84 -15.38
CA GLU A 72 -13.49 7.94 -14.36
C GLU A 72 -12.70 6.65 -14.14
N LYS A 73 -11.39 6.67 -14.41
CA LYS A 73 -10.54 5.53 -14.14
C LYS A 73 -10.30 5.40 -12.64
N SER A 74 -10.37 4.16 -12.15
CA SER A 74 -9.92 3.91 -10.79
C SER A 74 -8.41 4.15 -10.69
N LYS A 75 -7.95 4.55 -9.52
CA LYS A 75 -6.53 4.81 -9.26
C LYS A 75 -6.00 3.85 -8.22
N ILE A 76 -4.79 3.36 -8.47
CA ILE A 76 -4.05 2.53 -7.54
C ILE A 76 -2.70 3.21 -7.30
N PHE A 77 -2.29 3.25 -6.05
CA PHE A 77 -1.06 3.90 -5.65
C PHE A 77 -0.08 2.87 -5.12
N PHE A 78 1.14 2.88 -5.64
CA PHE A 78 2.25 2.11 -5.10
C PHE A 78 3.26 3.07 -4.47
N ILE A 79 3.59 2.83 -3.20
CA ILE A 79 4.59 3.64 -2.49
C ILE A 79 5.71 2.70 -2.05
N GLU A 80 6.91 2.97 -2.56
CA GLU A 80 8.09 2.14 -2.33
C GLU A 80 8.96 2.70 -1.22
N ASN A 81 9.75 1.84 -0.62
CA ASN A 81 10.76 2.19 0.39
C ASN A 81 10.17 2.89 1.60
N VAL A 82 9.03 2.40 2.09
CA VAL A 82 8.35 3.02 3.22
C VAL A 82 8.96 2.58 4.55
N ASN A 83 8.86 3.45 5.54
CA ASN A 83 9.18 3.13 6.92
C ASN A 83 8.29 3.97 7.85
N ASP A 84 8.59 3.98 9.13
CA ASP A 84 7.75 4.64 10.14
C ASP A 84 7.52 6.13 9.88
N LYS A 85 8.42 6.79 9.15
CA LYS A 85 8.29 8.22 8.84
C LYS A 85 7.05 8.53 8.01
N LEU A 86 6.50 7.55 7.31
CA LEU A 86 5.33 7.74 6.47
C LEU A 86 4.02 7.66 7.27
N LEU A 87 4.07 7.24 8.52
CA LEU A 87 2.85 6.93 9.30
C LEU A 87 1.86 8.10 9.37
N ASP A 88 2.34 9.30 9.64
CA ASP A 88 1.44 10.45 9.75
C ASP A 88 0.69 10.71 8.45
N LEU A 89 1.38 10.61 7.32
CA LEU A 89 0.76 10.79 6.01
C LEU A 89 -0.25 9.67 5.73
N ILE A 90 0.06 8.44 6.13
CA ILE A 90 -0.86 7.31 5.95
C ILE A 90 -2.12 7.50 6.78
N GLN A 91 -2.01 7.98 8.00
CA GLN A 91 -3.16 8.24 8.84
C GLN A 91 -4.05 9.33 8.25
N GLU A 92 -3.45 10.40 7.74
CA GLU A 92 -4.19 11.45 7.05
C GLU A 92 -4.89 10.90 5.81
N THR A 93 -4.18 10.10 5.03
CA THR A 93 -4.71 9.49 3.81
C THR A 93 -5.88 8.57 4.11
N GLU A 94 -5.78 7.75 5.15
CA GLU A 94 -6.83 6.83 5.54
C GLU A 94 -8.14 7.55 5.83
N SER A 95 -8.06 8.76 6.38
CA SER A 95 -9.25 9.52 6.74
C SER A 95 -10.01 10.08 5.54
N ILE A 96 -9.36 10.20 4.38
CA ILE A 96 -9.97 10.82 3.19
C ILE A 96 -10.17 9.85 2.03
N ILE A 97 -9.54 8.68 2.06
CA ILE A 97 -9.61 7.73 0.96
C ILE A 97 -10.96 6.99 0.97
N SER A 98 -11.59 6.86 -0.19
CA SER A 98 -12.88 6.16 -0.30
C SER A 98 -12.77 4.95 -1.22
N ASP A 99 -12.63 5.15 -2.52
CA ASP A 99 -12.62 4.10 -3.53
C ASP A 99 -11.26 3.93 -4.22
N ARG A 100 -10.21 4.47 -3.63
CA ARG A 100 -8.83 4.30 -4.08
C ARG A 100 -8.15 3.21 -3.24
N LYS A 101 -7.11 2.60 -3.80
CA LYS A 101 -6.30 1.61 -3.08
C LYS A 101 -4.85 2.02 -3.08
N ILE A 102 -4.21 1.87 -1.92
CA ILE A 102 -2.80 2.20 -1.73
C ILE A 102 -2.07 0.95 -1.26
N PHE A 103 -0.96 0.65 -1.92
CA PHE A 103 -0.10 -0.48 -1.59
C PHE A 103 1.28 0.03 -1.21
N LEU A 104 1.70 -0.28 0.01
CA LEU A 104 2.97 0.16 0.58
C LEU A 104 3.95 -0.99 0.57
N PHE A 105 5.19 -0.71 0.20
CA PHE A 105 6.26 -1.73 0.15
C PHE A 105 7.41 -1.28 1.03
N ALA A 106 7.74 -2.10 2.00
CA ALA A 106 8.82 -1.84 2.96
C ALA A 106 9.77 -3.02 3.01
N ASP A 107 10.98 -2.77 3.48
CA ASP A 107 11.90 -3.83 3.86
C ASP A 107 11.48 -4.41 5.20
N ILE A 108 12.43 -4.88 5.99
CA ILE A 108 12.16 -5.47 7.30
C ILE A 108 11.60 -4.41 8.24
N LEU A 109 10.48 -4.72 8.86
CA LEU A 109 9.89 -3.91 9.93
C LEU A 109 9.74 -4.80 11.16
N ASP A 110 10.42 -4.47 12.25
CA ASP A 110 10.34 -5.26 13.46
C ASP A 110 9.07 -4.95 14.26
N LYS A 111 8.89 -5.64 15.39
CA LYS A 111 7.68 -5.49 16.21
C LYS A 111 7.53 -4.10 16.82
N LYS A 112 8.63 -3.34 16.90
CA LYS A 112 8.61 -1.98 17.44
C LYS A 112 8.20 -0.94 16.40
N SER A 113 8.12 -1.32 15.12
CA SER A 113 7.71 -0.41 14.06
C SER A 113 6.31 0.13 14.33
N LYS A 114 6.19 1.44 14.38
CA LYS A 114 4.91 2.10 14.58
C LYS A 114 4.00 1.93 13.37
N LEU A 115 4.57 1.99 12.17
CA LEU A 115 3.82 1.77 10.94
C LEU A 115 3.24 0.37 10.90
N ARG A 116 4.07 -0.65 11.14
CA ARG A 116 3.62 -2.04 11.16
C ARG A 116 2.50 -2.24 12.18
N SER A 117 2.70 -1.74 13.40
CA SER A 117 1.72 -1.88 14.48
C SER A 117 0.39 -1.24 14.12
N TYR A 118 0.42 -0.05 13.53
CA TYR A 118 -0.78 0.65 13.09
C TYR A 118 -1.52 -0.13 12.01
N MET A 119 -0.78 -0.62 11.01
CA MET A 119 -1.36 -1.35 9.89
C MET A 119 -1.96 -2.69 10.31
N GLU A 120 -1.40 -3.31 11.36
CA GLU A 120 -1.95 -4.56 11.90
C GLU A 120 -3.28 -4.34 12.61
N LYS A 121 -3.48 -3.18 13.20
CA LYS A 121 -4.63 -2.89 14.07
C LYS A 121 -5.77 -2.16 13.37
N SER A 122 -5.47 -1.35 12.36
CA SER A 122 -6.51 -0.56 11.70
C SER A 122 -7.41 -1.46 10.84
N LYS A 123 -8.71 -1.28 10.96
CA LYS A 123 -9.69 -2.07 10.20
C LYS A 123 -9.72 -1.71 8.71
N ASN A 124 -9.21 -0.55 8.33
CA ASN A 124 -9.12 -0.13 6.93
C ASN A 124 -7.80 -0.53 6.28
N CYS A 125 -6.92 -1.17 7.03
CA CYS A 125 -5.57 -1.48 6.60
C CYS A 125 -5.31 -2.98 6.69
N ALA A 126 -4.45 -3.46 5.79
CA ALA A 126 -3.97 -4.84 5.79
C ALA A 126 -2.44 -4.87 5.88
N CYS A 127 -1.93 -5.95 6.42
CA CYS A 127 -0.50 -6.15 6.62
C CYS A 127 -0.13 -7.54 6.10
N VAL A 128 0.89 -7.61 5.25
CA VAL A 128 1.31 -8.86 4.61
C VAL A 128 2.80 -9.07 4.84
N PRO A 129 3.19 -9.95 5.79
CA PRO A 129 4.60 -10.29 5.97
C PRO A 129 5.11 -11.08 4.76
N CYS A 130 6.26 -10.68 4.22
CA CYS A 130 6.92 -11.35 3.10
C CYS A 130 8.29 -11.82 3.57
N TYR A 131 8.34 -13.00 4.19
CA TYR A 131 9.56 -13.60 4.72
C TYR A 131 10.01 -14.75 3.83
N GLU A 132 11.30 -15.00 3.88
CA GLU A 132 11.86 -16.19 3.20
C GLU A 132 11.63 -17.47 3.96
#